data_0f4d1b5f2beecd116e0b4bd7834995dc
#
_entry.id   0f4d1b5f2beecd116e0b4bd7834995dc
#
_cell.length_a   1.000
_cell.length_b   1.000
_cell.length_c   1.000
_cell.angle_alpha   90.00
_cell.angle_beta   90.00
_cell.angle_gamma   90.00
#
_symmetry.space_group_name_H-M   'P 1'
#
loop_
_entity.id
_entity.type
_entity.pdbx_description
1 polymer ?
#
loop_
_entity_poly.entity_id
_entity_poly.type
_entity_poly.pdbx_seq_one_letter_code
_entity_poly.pdbx_strand_id
1 'polypeptide(L)'
;MNDLKENIIKEIKKIYDPEIPVNIYDLGLVYTIKISDEGIVKVFMTLTAPGCPVAGEMPGWVSDAISPVPGVQEVDVELVWEPQWGMDMMSDEARLELGFM
;
A
#
# COMPACT_ATOMS: atom_id res chain seq x y z
N MET A 1 -2.17 19.54 -4.22
CA MET A 1 -2.23 18.96 -2.88
C MET A 1 -2.84 17.61 -2.89
N ASN A 2 -4.11 17.49 -3.27
CA ASN A 2 -4.69 16.16 -3.40
C ASN A 2 -4.03 15.36 -4.51
N ASP A 3 -3.47 16.06 -5.51
CA ASP A 3 -2.85 15.39 -6.66
C ASP A 3 -1.65 14.55 -6.26
N LEU A 4 -0.85 15.02 -5.29
CA LEU A 4 0.31 14.25 -4.86
C LEU A 4 -0.11 12.92 -4.22
N LYS A 5 -1.11 12.96 -3.34
CA LYS A 5 -1.61 11.76 -2.71
C LYS A 5 -2.22 10.81 -3.74
N GLU A 6 -2.99 11.35 -4.68
CA GLU A 6 -3.59 10.52 -5.73
C GLU A 6 -2.54 9.87 -6.61
N ASN A 7 -1.48 10.60 -6.95
CA ASN A 7 -0.40 10.04 -7.75
C ASN A 7 0.33 8.93 -7.00
N ILE A 8 0.52 9.10 -5.70
CA ILE A 8 1.12 8.08 -4.85
C ILE A 8 0.24 6.83 -4.84
N ILE A 9 -1.06 6.99 -4.67
CA ILE A 9 -2.00 5.87 -4.66
C ILE A 9 -1.98 5.15 -6.01
N LYS A 10 -1.90 5.88 -7.12
CA LYS A 10 -1.83 5.26 -8.44
C LYS A 10 -0.60 4.36 -8.57
N GLU A 11 0.53 4.80 -8.03
CA GLU A 11 1.74 3.99 -8.09
C GLU A 11 1.63 2.76 -7.18
N ILE A 12 1.02 2.92 -6.01
CA ILE A 12 0.80 1.79 -5.11
C ILE A 12 -0.12 0.75 -5.75
N LYS A 13 -1.12 1.19 -6.50
CA LYS A 13 -2.05 0.28 -7.17
C LYS A 13 -1.40 -0.57 -8.26
N LYS A 14 -0.17 -0.28 -8.63
CA LYS A 14 0.59 -1.10 -9.58
C LYS A 14 1.29 -2.27 -8.91
N ILE A 15 1.30 -2.31 -7.58
CA ILE A 15 1.96 -3.35 -6.82
C ILE A 15 0.93 -4.41 -6.45
N TYR A 16 1.18 -5.65 -6.85
CA TYR A 16 0.27 -6.77 -6.60
C TYR A 16 0.88 -7.70 -5.58
N ASP A 17 0.04 -8.26 -4.71
CA ASP A 17 0.46 -9.34 -3.84
C ASP A 17 0.74 -10.55 -4.72
N PRO A 18 1.89 -11.22 -4.53
CA PRO A 18 2.24 -12.35 -5.41
C PRO A 18 1.29 -13.55 -5.28
N GLU A 19 0.56 -13.64 -4.20
CA GLU A 19 -0.35 -14.76 -3.97
C GLU A 19 -1.81 -14.42 -4.30
N ILE A 20 -2.14 -13.13 -4.38
CA ILE A 20 -3.52 -12.68 -4.60
C ILE A 20 -3.51 -11.73 -5.80
N PRO A 21 -4.33 -11.98 -6.85
CA PRO A 21 -4.30 -11.17 -8.07
C PRO A 21 -5.02 -9.82 -7.93
N VAL A 22 -4.74 -9.11 -6.85
CA VAL A 22 -5.29 -7.79 -6.57
C VAL A 22 -4.18 -6.90 -6.05
N ASN A 23 -4.19 -5.62 -6.43
CA ASN A 23 -3.17 -4.70 -5.95
C ASN A 23 -3.30 -4.47 -4.44
N ILE A 24 -2.18 -4.11 -3.81
CA ILE A 24 -2.11 -4.01 -2.35
C ILE A 24 -2.98 -2.89 -1.78
N TYR A 25 -3.25 -1.86 -2.56
CA TYR A 25 -4.11 -0.77 -2.08
C TYR A 25 -5.56 -1.24 -1.94
N ASP A 26 -6.08 -1.91 -2.96
CA ASP A 26 -7.46 -2.43 -2.93
C ASP A 26 -7.60 -3.60 -1.97
N LEU A 27 -6.53 -4.33 -1.70
CA LEU A 27 -6.53 -5.36 -0.67
C LEU A 27 -6.70 -4.78 0.74
N GLY A 28 -6.47 -3.48 0.90
CA GLY A 28 -6.55 -2.85 2.20
C GLY A 28 -5.29 -3.00 3.04
N LEU A 29 -4.16 -3.26 2.40
CA LEU A 29 -2.89 -3.42 3.10
C LEU A 29 -2.25 -2.07 3.46
N VAL A 30 -2.62 -1.01 2.77
CA VAL A 30 -2.11 0.33 3.07
C VAL A 30 -3.11 1.03 3.99
N TYR A 31 -2.71 1.24 5.24
CA TYR A 31 -3.60 1.80 6.25
C TYR A 31 -3.63 3.32 6.26
N THR A 32 -2.47 3.95 6.17
CA THR A 32 -2.37 5.40 6.28
C THR A 32 -1.23 5.90 5.40
N ILE A 33 -1.48 7.01 4.72
CA ILE A 33 -0.46 7.72 3.96
C ILE A 33 -0.41 9.14 4.50
N LYS A 34 0.74 9.54 5.05
CA LYS A 34 0.94 10.89 5.57
C LYS A 34 1.97 11.61 4.69
N ILE A 35 1.63 12.81 4.29
CA ILE A 35 2.49 13.62 3.43
C ILE A 35 2.75 14.95 4.13
N SER A 36 4.03 15.27 4.37
CA SER A 36 4.39 16.54 4.98
C SER A 36 4.48 17.64 3.91
N ASP A 37 4.50 18.88 4.36
CA ASP A 37 4.69 20.02 3.46
C ASP A 37 6.04 19.99 2.76
N GLU A 38 7.00 19.26 3.31
CA GLU A 38 8.33 19.13 2.73
C GLU A 38 8.45 18.03 1.72
N GLY A 39 7.37 17.26 1.49
CA GLY A 39 7.39 16.17 0.54
C GLY A 39 7.84 14.84 1.15
N ILE A 40 7.86 14.74 2.46
CA ILE A 40 8.17 13.49 3.14
C ILE A 40 6.90 12.66 3.23
N VAL A 41 6.94 11.44 2.67
CA VAL A 41 5.79 10.55 2.63
C VAL A 41 6.03 9.42 3.61
N LYS A 42 5.09 9.23 4.52
CA LYS A 42 5.13 8.11 5.46
C LYS A 42 3.93 7.21 5.20
N VAL A 43 4.20 5.92 4.99
CA VAL A 43 3.17 4.93 4.70
C VAL A 43 3.15 3.91 5.83
N PHE A 44 1.97 3.70 6.40
CA PHE A 44 1.75 2.63 7.36
C PHE A 44 0.99 1.53 6.64
N MET A 45 1.57 0.35 6.56
CA MET A 45 0.95 -0.77 5.84
C MET A 45 1.13 -2.07 6.62
N THR A 46 0.38 -3.07 6.21
CA THR A 46 0.49 -4.40 6.79
C THR A 46 0.59 -5.44 5.66
N LEU A 47 0.65 -6.70 6.06
CA LEU A 47 0.65 -7.84 5.13
C LEU A 47 -0.46 -8.79 5.53
N THR A 48 -0.82 -9.69 4.60
CA THR A 48 -1.91 -10.64 4.85
C THR A 48 -1.54 -11.67 5.92
N ALA A 49 -0.25 -11.96 6.07
CA ALA A 49 0.20 -12.90 7.09
C ALA A 49 1.66 -12.58 7.48
N PRO A 50 2.01 -12.71 8.79
CA PRO A 50 3.36 -12.43 9.24
C PRO A 50 4.42 -13.33 8.62
N GLY A 51 4.04 -14.54 8.20
CA GLY A 51 4.96 -15.49 7.60
C GLY A 51 5.10 -15.36 6.09
N CYS A 52 4.57 -14.30 5.49
CA CYS A 52 4.66 -14.11 4.06
C CYS A 52 6.12 -13.99 3.61
N PRO A 53 6.54 -14.75 2.58
CA PRO A 53 7.94 -14.68 2.11
C PRO A 53 8.37 -13.31 1.63
N VAL A 54 7.43 -12.47 1.20
CA VAL A 54 7.74 -11.12 0.72
C VAL A 54 7.64 -10.06 1.82
N ALA A 55 7.47 -10.48 3.08
CA ALA A 55 7.32 -9.54 4.19
C ALA A 55 8.46 -8.53 4.28
N GLY A 56 9.69 -8.97 3.99
CA GLY A 56 10.84 -8.09 4.02
C GLY A 56 11.06 -7.28 2.77
N GLU A 57 10.36 -7.60 1.69
CA GLU A 57 10.57 -6.96 0.39
C GLU A 57 9.47 -5.97 0.01
N MET A 58 8.25 -6.23 0.41
CA MET A 58 7.12 -5.41 0.00
C MET A 58 7.24 -3.93 0.40
N PRO A 59 7.71 -3.58 1.61
CA PRO A 59 7.92 -2.17 1.93
C PRO A 59 8.89 -1.49 0.97
N GLY A 60 9.91 -2.21 0.52
CA GLY A 60 10.85 -1.68 -0.47
C GLY A 60 10.18 -1.43 -1.81
N TRP A 61 9.28 -2.31 -2.23
CA TRP A 61 8.53 -2.13 -3.47
C TRP A 61 7.67 -0.87 -3.40
N VAL A 62 7.02 -0.65 -2.27
CA VAL A 62 6.18 0.54 -2.06
C VAL A 62 7.06 1.80 -2.08
N SER A 63 8.18 1.77 -1.38
CA SER A 63 9.11 2.90 -1.37
C SER A 63 9.62 3.21 -2.77
N ASP A 64 10.01 2.18 -3.53
CA ASP A 64 10.52 2.35 -4.89
C ASP A 64 9.45 2.89 -5.84
N ALA A 65 8.20 2.50 -5.63
CA ALA A 65 7.10 2.97 -6.47
C ALA A 65 6.78 4.44 -6.20
N ILE A 66 6.89 4.87 -4.94
CA ILE A 66 6.53 6.24 -4.55
C ILE A 66 7.66 7.23 -4.81
N SER A 67 8.91 6.80 -4.64
CA SER A 67 10.07 7.70 -4.73
C SER A 67 10.13 8.55 -5.99
N PRO A 68 9.82 8.03 -7.20
CA PRO A 68 9.90 8.85 -8.41
C PRO A 68 8.71 9.79 -8.62
N VAL A 69 7.70 9.74 -7.78
CA VAL A 69 6.53 10.62 -7.94
C VAL A 69 6.97 12.07 -7.73
N PRO A 70 6.64 12.99 -8.67
CA PRO A 70 7.01 14.40 -8.52
C PRO A 70 6.44 14.99 -7.23
N GLY A 71 7.29 15.68 -6.48
CA GLY A 71 6.91 16.27 -5.21
C GLY A 71 7.33 15.44 -3.99
N VAL A 72 7.74 14.19 -4.20
CA VAL A 72 8.19 13.32 -3.13
C VAL A 72 9.68 13.53 -2.92
N GLN A 73 10.06 13.89 -1.68
CA GLN A 73 11.46 14.09 -1.31
C GLN A 73 12.01 12.86 -0.59
N GLU A 74 11.20 12.23 0.25
CA GLU A 74 11.63 11.08 1.02
C GLU A 74 10.43 10.18 1.27
N VAL A 75 10.67 8.88 1.32
CA VAL A 75 9.63 7.89 1.61
C VAL A 75 10.06 7.04 2.78
N ASP A 76 9.15 6.87 3.75
CA ASP A 76 9.35 5.99 4.89
C ASP A 76 8.15 5.06 4.95
N VAL A 77 8.37 3.76 4.84
CA VAL A 77 7.32 2.75 4.89
C VAL A 77 7.50 1.93 6.15
N GLU A 78 6.46 1.90 6.97
CA GLU A 78 6.48 1.17 8.23
C GLU A 78 5.45 0.04 8.19
N LEU A 79 5.88 -1.17 8.53
CA LEU A 79 4.98 -2.31 8.69
C LEU A 79 4.36 -2.27 10.07
N VAL A 80 3.04 -2.39 10.12
CA VAL A 80 2.30 -2.45 11.37
C VAL A 80 1.41 -3.69 11.35
N TRP A 81 1.19 -4.27 12.51
CA TRP A 81 0.39 -5.49 12.63
C TRP A 81 -0.91 -5.25 13.40
N GLU A 82 -1.14 -4.01 13.80
CA GLU A 82 -2.37 -3.59 14.45
C GLU A 82 -3.00 -2.43 13.68
N PRO A 83 -4.28 -2.49 13.31
CA PRO A 83 -5.15 -3.66 13.45
C PRO A 83 -4.74 -4.78 12.49
N GLN A 84 -5.08 -6.02 12.86
CA GLN A 84 -4.78 -7.16 12.01
C GLN A 84 -5.61 -7.08 10.73
N TRP A 85 -4.98 -7.41 9.61
CA TRP A 85 -5.67 -7.39 8.32
C TRP A 85 -6.75 -8.46 8.25
N GLY A 86 -7.88 -8.11 7.64
CA GLY A 86 -8.96 -9.03 7.39
C GLY A 86 -9.61 -8.74 6.04
N MET A 87 -10.38 -9.69 5.54
CA MET A 87 -11.02 -9.57 4.23
C MET A 87 -12.02 -8.41 4.16
N ASP A 88 -12.55 -7.99 5.30
CA ASP A 88 -13.44 -6.84 5.36
C ASP A 88 -12.74 -5.51 5.07
N MET A 89 -11.42 -5.51 5.04
CA MET A 89 -10.64 -4.33 4.72
C MET A 89 -10.42 -4.14 3.21
N MET A 90 -10.77 -5.14 2.42
CA MET A 90 -10.69 -5.04 0.97
C MET A 90 -11.70 -4.05 0.42
N SER A 91 -11.34 -3.38 -0.68
CA SER A 91 -12.29 -2.57 -1.42
C SER A 91 -13.34 -3.47 -2.07
N ASP A 92 -14.47 -2.87 -2.47
CA ASP A 92 -15.52 -3.63 -3.18
C ASP A 92 -14.97 -4.21 -4.48
N GLU A 93 -14.11 -3.46 -5.16
CA GLU A 93 -13.50 -3.93 -6.40
C GLU A 93 -12.63 -5.18 -6.16
N ALA A 94 -11.87 -5.20 -5.07
CA ALA A 94 -11.04 -6.33 -4.75
C ALA A 94 -11.88 -7.55 -4.41
N ARG A 95 -12.96 -7.37 -3.66
CA ARG A 95 -13.86 -8.48 -3.32
C ARG A 95 -14.50 -9.07 -4.57
N LEU A 96 -14.92 -8.19 -5.48
CA LEU A 96 -15.53 -8.63 -6.73
C LEU A 96 -14.54 -9.42 -7.57
N GLU A 97 -13.31 -8.92 -7.67
CA GLU A 97 -12.25 -9.56 -8.44
C GLU A 97 -11.94 -10.96 -7.91
N LEU A 98 -12.00 -11.14 -6.59
CA LEU A 98 -11.71 -12.42 -5.96
C LEU A 98 -12.94 -13.32 -5.81
N GLY A 99 -14.12 -12.84 -6.22
CA GLY A 99 -15.32 -13.64 -6.19
C GLY A 99 -15.99 -13.73 -4.82
N PHE A 100 -15.75 -12.79 -3.93
CA PHE A 100 -16.36 -12.77 -2.60
C PHE A 100 -17.70 -12.04 -2.57
N MET A 101 -18.13 -11.50 -3.70
CA MET A 101 -19.41 -10.80 -3.79
C MET A 101 -20.29 -11.43 -4.84
#